data_7b8fa974c80161879d4f601ddded3d57
#
_entry.id   7b8fa974c80161879d4f601ddded3d57
#
_cell.length_a   1.000
_cell.length_b   1.000
_cell.length_c   1.000
_cell.angle_alpha   90.00
_cell.angle_beta   90.00
_cell.angle_gamma   90.00
#
_symmetry.space_group_name_H-M   'P 1'
#
loop_
_entity.id
_entity.type
_entity.pdbx_description
1 polymer ?
#
loop_
_entity_poly.entity_id
_entity_poly.type
_entity_poly.pdbx_seq_one_letter_code
_entity_poly.pdbx_strand_id
1 'polypeptide(L)'
;MKYRTLITLPFMLVCFMASARTIDMSELGLKPDGSQNAVGYFKKAVELARGYENPTIVFPKGIYHFTPEFKGISDRKYTANYIKDVDNLTIDGGGSEFIFHGKTECFSISGCDNFTIKNFCIDWERPMVSQAEFLEVSDDAVRVWIDKKQYPYYIEDGVVWYYGESWKSRACKYNQIFDRETRDIIPMTHDDSAGNFHEGKATEVSEGVIEFTGPFEWKRKPEVGNVVTMFHYIYPADAIKLDLCKNVLVKDIVIHHGGSMMVLGTAVDGIHIDNVDALARLSKDRFFANMADGFHLKGCKGKITIENCDYSGSADDFVNVHNMYSPVGRIITEKKLEVVAFKGFVYEPGDKVWFVSKKTGQRFAQNKVVSVKHLEGIPWRGRYEMEFAEPVPANLQVDDCIENAEWVPEVEVCHNRVYKRHRATGIRITTPKKAVVHNNYFNTAGHAILIEGDMVFWKESGANEFLEIRDNIFDNCMTSGSVTGGRWEWGEAVIDITPSHIPETKDAPAYHNNIIIAGNEFRVFDYPLLRARSVNNLQFIGNKVIRTYDYQPYTVVKTNILLESCRNVLIDRNQIDEDLLGRSISTYRMRKSDLRVSKGQGLSVRNDGKKFVKQLEW
;
A
#
# COMPACT_ATOMS: atom_id res chain seq x y z
N MET A 1 77.30 -18.52 24.47
CA MET A 1 76.17 -17.85 25.08
C MET A 1 75.93 -16.54 24.34
N LYS A 2 74.95 -16.46 23.48
CA LYS A 2 74.55 -15.21 22.80
C LYS A 2 73.10 -14.91 23.26
N TYR A 3 72.94 -13.85 24.02
CA TYR A 3 71.65 -13.30 24.44
C TYR A 3 71.02 -12.62 23.24
N ARG A 4 69.77 -13.05 22.82
CA ARG A 4 68.90 -12.32 21.93
C ARG A 4 67.93 -11.49 22.77
N THR A 5 68.08 -10.20 22.71
CA THR A 5 67.17 -9.22 23.29
C THR A 5 65.91 -9.18 22.41
N LEU A 6 64.77 -9.61 22.95
CA LEU A 6 63.46 -9.38 22.32
C LEU A 6 63.03 -7.95 22.61
N ILE A 7 62.93 -7.14 21.59
CA ILE A 7 62.27 -5.81 21.66
C ILE A 7 60.75 -6.07 21.45
N THR A 8 60.00 -5.98 22.52
CA THR A 8 58.55 -5.93 22.47
C THR A 8 58.14 -4.49 22.18
N LEU A 9 57.66 -4.25 20.93
CA LEU A 9 56.94 -2.99 20.60
C LEU A 9 55.56 -3.07 21.30
N PRO A 10 55.14 -2.03 22.07
CA PRO A 10 53.77 -1.95 22.53
C PRO A 10 52.86 -1.60 21.34
N PHE A 11 51.96 -2.51 21.02
CA PHE A 11 50.82 -2.22 20.12
C PHE A 11 49.92 -1.26 20.90
N MET A 12 50.00 0.03 20.61
CA MET A 12 49.06 1.03 21.11
C MET A 12 47.72 0.78 20.40
N LEU A 13 46.82 0.08 21.10
CA LEU A 13 45.43 -0.05 20.71
C LEU A 13 44.80 1.33 20.84
N VAL A 14 44.74 2.10 19.74
CA VAL A 14 43.97 3.35 19.70
C VAL A 14 42.50 2.91 19.68
N CYS A 15 41.88 2.84 20.84
CA CYS A 15 40.43 2.85 20.97
C CYS A 15 39.94 4.19 20.40
N PHE A 16 39.56 4.21 19.16
CA PHE A 16 38.66 5.27 18.67
C PHE A 16 37.40 5.18 19.54
N MET A 17 37.25 6.11 20.47
CA MET A 17 35.95 6.33 21.10
C MET A 17 35.05 6.85 19.97
N ALA A 18 34.27 5.94 19.39
CA ALA A 18 33.26 6.26 18.43
C ALA A 18 32.24 7.17 19.11
N SER A 19 32.25 8.46 18.76
CA SER A 19 31.34 9.44 19.34
C SER A 19 30.11 9.63 18.46
N ALA A 20 28.95 9.77 19.10
CA ALA A 20 27.78 10.30 18.42
C ALA A 20 28.14 11.68 17.83
N ARG A 21 27.82 11.92 16.58
CA ARG A 21 28.11 13.19 15.89
C ARG A 21 26.86 13.77 15.27
N THR A 22 26.53 15.00 15.67
CA THR A 22 25.54 15.81 14.96
C THR A 22 26.22 16.53 13.80
N ILE A 23 25.62 16.40 12.62
CA ILE A 23 25.98 17.10 11.39
C ILE A 23 24.85 18.07 11.10
N ASP A 24 25.02 19.32 11.51
CA ASP A 24 24.05 20.38 11.29
C ASP A 24 24.17 20.88 9.83
N MET A 25 23.05 20.88 9.09
CA MET A 25 23.03 21.30 7.69
C MET A 25 23.40 22.77 7.53
N SER A 26 23.17 23.62 8.54
CA SER A 26 23.60 25.02 8.51
C SER A 26 25.12 25.18 8.62
N GLU A 27 25.81 24.29 9.34
CA GLU A 27 27.30 24.28 9.40
C GLU A 27 27.90 23.90 8.02
N LEU A 28 27.14 23.21 7.18
CA LEU A 28 27.55 22.95 5.80
C LEU A 28 27.25 24.10 4.84
N GLY A 29 26.57 25.17 5.33
CA GLY A 29 26.20 26.36 4.58
C GLY A 29 24.81 26.31 3.94
N LEU A 30 23.98 25.30 4.25
CA LEU A 30 22.60 25.23 3.79
C LEU A 30 21.72 26.15 4.64
N LYS A 31 21.00 27.07 3.99
CA LYS A 31 20.07 27.99 4.66
C LYS A 31 18.66 27.42 4.75
N PRO A 32 17.95 27.67 5.86
CA PRO A 32 16.58 27.17 6.06
C PRO A 32 15.48 28.02 5.39
N ASP A 33 15.79 28.74 4.34
CA ASP A 33 14.92 29.74 3.68
C ASP A 33 14.46 29.34 2.27
N GLY A 34 14.79 28.14 1.82
CA GLY A 34 14.42 27.62 0.49
C GLY A 34 15.24 28.22 -0.67
N SER A 35 16.20 29.11 -0.42
CA SER A 35 16.97 29.79 -1.46
C SER A 35 18.02 28.92 -2.16
N GLN A 36 18.33 27.75 -1.60
CA GLN A 36 19.38 26.85 -2.09
C GLN A 36 18.82 25.45 -2.38
N ASN A 37 19.44 24.77 -3.35
CA ASN A 37 19.14 23.35 -3.60
C ASN A 37 19.83 22.47 -2.56
N ALA A 38 19.06 21.74 -1.76
CA ALA A 38 19.55 20.94 -0.65
C ALA A 38 20.28 19.64 -1.08
N VAL A 39 20.06 19.14 -2.31
CA VAL A 39 20.58 17.82 -2.78
C VAL A 39 22.09 17.69 -2.58
N GLY A 40 22.87 18.70 -3.00
CA GLY A 40 24.33 18.68 -2.89
C GLY A 40 24.83 18.71 -1.44
N TYR A 41 24.18 19.50 -0.61
CA TYR A 41 24.50 19.60 0.83
C TYR A 41 24.16 18.30 1.56
N PHE A 42 22.99 17.73 1.30
CA PHE A 42 22.60 16.46 1.90
C PHE A 42 23.54 15.31 1.51
N LYS A 43 23.91 15.22 0.23
CA LYS A 43 24.93 14.25 -0.23
C LYS A 43 26.24 14.40 0.57
N LYS A 44 26.70 15.64 0.77
CA LYS A 44 27.91 15.90 1.58
C LYS A 44 27.73 15.48 3.03
N ALA A 45 26.54 15.73 3.64
CA ALA A 45 26.23 15.31 5.00
C ALA A 45 26.28 13.79 5.15
N VAL A 46 25.69 13.04 4.21
CA VAL A 46 25.72 11.57 4.19
C VAL A 46 27.17 11.03 4.07
N GLU A 47 28.00 11.63 3.21
CA GLU A 47 29.41 11.22 3.12
C GLU A 47 30.20 11.50 4.42
N LEU A 48 29.92 12.62 5.10
CA LEU A 48 30.51 12.89 6.41
C LEU A 48 30.01 11.89 7.46
N ALA A 49 28.73 11.52 7.43
CA ALA A 49 28.14 10.56 8.36
C ALA A 49 28.85 9.22 8.39
N ARG A 50 29.41 8.76 7.26
CA ARG A 50 30.19 7.50 7.15
C ARG A 50 31.41 7.45 8.06
N GLY A 51 31.91 8.60 8.50
CA GLY A 51 33.07 8.68 9.39
C GLY A 51 32.75 8.53 10.89
N TYR A 52 31.46 8.36 11.24
CA TYR A 52 31.01 8.30 12.63
C TYR A 52 30.20 7.04 12.91
N GLU A 53 30.15 6.59 14.16
CA GLU A 53 29.43 5.36 14.56
C GLU A 53 27.92 5.59 14.71
N ASN A 54 27.49 6.73 15.26
CA ASN A 54 26.09 7.08 15.49
C ASN A 54 25.82 8.52 14.97
N PRO A 55 25.88 8.75 13.66
CA PRO A 55 25.68 10.07 13.10
C PRO A 55 24.21 10.50 13.11
N THR A 56 23.99 11.79 13.37
CA THR A 56 22.69 12.44 13.20
C THR A 56 22.82 13.62 12.25
N ILE A 57 22.13 13.60 11.12
CA ILE A 57 22.00 14.75 10.21
C ILE A 57 20.77 15.53 10.67
N VAL A 58 20.97 16.81 11.02
CA VAL A 58 19.91 17.69 11.53
C VAL A 58 19.69 18.85 10.58
N PHE A 59 18.43 19.08 10.23
CA PHE A 59 18.00 20.27 9.51
C PHE A 59 17.43 21.27 10.50
N PRO A 60 17.99 22.48 10.65
CA PRO A 60 17.31 23.58 11.33
C PRO A 60 15.92 23.81 10.72
N LYS A 61 14.93 24.13 11.56
CA LYS A 61 13.56 24.34 11.08
C LYS A 61 13.50 25.38 9.97
N GLY A 62 12.94 25.00 8.81
CA GLY A 62 12.82 25.87 7.66
C GLY A 62 12.23 25.18 6.44
N ILE A 63 12.45 25.76 5.26
CA ILE A 63 12.03 25.23 3.97
C ILE A 63 13.28 24.83 3.20
N TYR A 64 13.24 23.64 2.61
CA TYR A 64 14.35 23.09 1.83
C TYR A 64 13.86 22.51 0.51
N HIS A 65 14.42 23.00 -0.59
CA HIS A 65 14.11 22.51 -1.93
C HIS A 65 15.11 21.42 -2.37
N PHE A 66 14.57 20.32 -2.86
CA PHE A 66 15.35 19.19 -3.39
C PHE A 66 15.09 19.05 -4.89
N THR A 67 15.99 19.58 -5.69
CA THR A 67 15.90 19.59 -7.15
C THR A 67 17.02 18.77 -7.75
N PRO A 68 16.77 17.53 -8.23
CA PRO A 68 17.77 16.78 -8.98
C PRO A 68 18.19 17.51 -10.26
N GLU A 69 19.35 17.15 -10.80
CA GLU A 69 19.79 17.65 -12.08
C GLU A 69 18.99 16.99 -13.23
N PHE A 70 17.99 17.71 -13.72
CA PHE A 70 17.11 17.21 -14.77
C PHE A 70 17.79 17.26 -16.16
N LYS A 71 17.62 16.20 -16.94
CA LYS A 71 18.08 16.12 -18.34
C LYS A 71 16.92 16.36 -19.32
N GLY A 72 16.27 17.52 -19.19
CA GLY A 72 15.13 17.90 -20.02
C GLY A 72 13.83 17.16 -19.66
N ILE A 73 12.81 17.30 -20.52
CA ILE A 73 11.53 16.60 -20.39
C ILE A 73 11.69 15.14 -20.79
N SER A 74 11.40 14.22 -19.89
CA SER A 74 11.54 12.78 -20.15
C SER A 74 10.65 11.96 -19.21
N ASP A 75 10.45 10.67 -19.52
CA ASP A 75 9.83 9.72 -18.62
C ASP A 75 10.76 9.20 -17.52
N ARG A 76 11.97 9.72 -17.45
CA ARG A 76 12.95 9.29 -16.46
C ARG A 76 12.51 9.67 -15.05
N LYS A 77 12.64 8.73 -14.13
CA LYS A 77 12.58 8.92 -12.69
C LYS A 77 13.94 9.37 -12.16
N TYR A 78 13.96 10.33 -11.27
CA TYR A 78 15.15 10.81 -10.57
C TYR A 78 15.10 10.42 -9.10
N THR A 79 16.24 10.42 -8.42
CA THR A 79 16.33 10.25 -6.97
C THR A 79 17.05 11.46 -6.40
N ALA A 80 16.45 12.16 -5.45
CA ALA A 80 17.06 13.33 -4.83
C ALA A 80 18.12 12.93 -3.80
N ASN A 81 17.76 12.04 -2.88
CA ASN A 81 18.60 11.67 -1.76
C ASN A 81 18.85 10.16 -1.76
N TYR A 82 20.09 9.77 -1.98
CA TYR A 82 20.52 8.38 -1.98
C TYR A 82 21.44 8.09 -0.80
N ILE A 83 21.07 7.11 0.01
CA ILE A 83 21.79 6.67 1.21
C ILE A 83 22.04 5.17 1.05
N LYS A 84 23.31 4.77 1.14
CA LYS A 84 23.65 3.36 1.00
C LYS A 84 24.73 2.97 1.99
N ASP A 85 24.53 1.83 2.69
CA ASP A 85 25.50 1.23 3.60
C ASP A 85 26.00 2.25 4.66
N VAL A 86 25.07 2.93 5.36
CA VAL A 86 25.35 3.86 6.47
C VAL A 86 24.53 3.41 7.68
N ASP A 87 25.18 2.75 8.60
CA ASP A 87 24.53 2.22 9.80
C ASP A 87 24.37 3.28 10.91
N ASN A 88 23.40 3.06 11.80
CA ASN A 88 23.07 3.90 12.94
C ASN A 88 22.79 5.37 12.58
N LEU A 89 22.41 5.65 11.34
CA LEU A 89 22.13 6.99 10.85
C LEU A 89 20.75 7.48 11.29
N THR A 90 20.71 8.66 11.90
CA THR A 90 19.46 9.40 12.11
C THR A 90 19.41 10.62 11.18
N ILE A 91 18.28 10.80 10.48
CA ILE A 91 17.93 12.02 9.76
C ILE A 91 16.80 12.69 10.52
N ASP A 92 17.05 13.89 11.06
CA ASP A 92 16.07 14.69 11.77
C ASP A 92 15.80 15.99 11.00
N GLY A 93 14.60 16.09 10.45
CA GLY A 93 14.20 17.26 9.67
C GLY A 93 13.88 18.50 10.49
N GLY A 94 13.91 18.45 11.84
CA GLY A 94 13.70 19.60 12.71
C GLY A 94 12.34 20.28 12.57
N GLY A 95 11.32 19.58 12.11
CA GLY A 95 9.99 20.14 11.81
C GLY A 95 9.97 21.00 10.55
N SER A 96 10.84 20.72 9.58
CA SER A 96 11.00 21.46 8.33
C SER A 96 10.07 20.99 7.22
N GLU A 97 9.92 21.82 6.19
CA GLU A 97 9.25 21.47 4.94
C GLU A 97 10.29 21.08 3.88
N PHE A 98 10.19 19.87 3.36
CA PHE A 98 11.00 19.35 2.25
C PHE A 98 10.18 19.38 0.96
N ILE A 99 10.55 20.26 0.06
CA ILE A 99 9.85 20.50 -1.21
C ILE A 99 10.62 19.84 -2.34
N PHE A 100 10.00 18.85 -2.98
CA PHE A 100 10.61 18.11 -4.09
C PHE A 100 10.13 18.63 -5.43
N HIS A 101 10.96 18.43 -6.47
CA HIS A 101 10.75 18.93 -7.82
C HIS A 101 10.74 17.80 -8.84
N GLY A 102 9.88 17.90 -9.84
CA GLY A 102 9.77 16.96 -10.95
C GLY A 102 9.38 15.53 -10.52
N LYS A 103 9.66 14.54 -11.39
CA LYS A 103 9.42 13.11 -11.08
C LYS A 103 10.57 12.54 -10.24
N THR A 104 10.56 12.82 -8.96
CA THR A 104 11.70 12.56 -8.06
C THR A 104 11.30 11.67 -6.89
N GLU A 105 12.00 10.55 -6.73
CA GLU A 105 12.01 9.75 -5.50
C GLU A 105 12.74 10.54 -4.42
N CYS A 106 12.08 10.79 -3.27
CA CYS A 106 12.62 11.70 -2.27
C CYS A 106 13.83 11.12 -1.55
N PHE A 107 13.68 9.92 -1.01
CA PHE A 107 14.73 9.21 -0.29
C PHE A 107 14.81 7.76 -0.77
N SER A 108 15.99 7.33 -1.18
CA SER A 108 16.32 5.94 -1.50
C SER A 108 17.40 5.45 -0.54
N ILE A 109 17.02 4.55 0.36
CA ILE A 109 17.87 4.04 1.44
C ILE A 109 18.11 2.55 1.20
N SER A 110 19.36 2.12 1.23
CA SER A 110 19.72 0.73 0.95
C SER A 110 20.85 0.23 1.85
N GLY A 111 20.70 -0.99 2.39
CA GLY A 111 21.74 -1.68 3.16
C GLY A 111 22.11 -1.00 4.48
N CYS A 112 21.19 -0.27 5.11
CA CYS A 112 21.42 0.43 6.37
C CYS A 112 20.84 -0.37 7.56
N ASP A 113 21.60 -0.52 8.63
CA ASP A 113 21.14 -1.06 9.92
C ASP A 113 20.93 0.06 10.95
N ASN A 114 19.91 -0.05 11.80
CA ASN A 114 19.52 0.95 12.80
C ASN A 114 19.31 2.36 12.20
N PHE A 115 18.47 2.44 11.16
CA PHE A 115 18.20 3.67 10.43
C PHE A 115 16.97 4.39 10.97
N THR A 116 17.09 5.69 11.22
CA THR A 116 15.96 6.54 11.64
C THR A 116 15.78 7.73 10.70
N ILE A 117 14.55 7.99 10.27
CA ILE A 117 14.18 9.20 9.52
C ILE A 117 12.91 9.80 10.14
N LYS A 118 12.96 11.10 10.50
CA LYS A 118 11.89 11.70 11.29
C LYS A 118 11.76 13.21 11.17
N ASN A 119 10.57 13.72 11.59
CA ASN A 119 10.30 15.08 11.99
C ASN A 119 10.43 16.10 10.85
N PHE A 120 9.63 15.91 9.76
CA PHE A 120 9.50 16.85 8.65
C PHE A 120 8.22 16.62 7.85
N CYS A 121 7.92 17.57 6.94
CA CYS A 121 6.87 17.37 5.92
C CYS A 121 7.49 17.14 4.55
N ILE A 122 6.82 16.35 3.71
CA ILE A 122 7.13 16.16 2.28
C ILE A 122 6.03 16.81 1.44
N ASP A 123 6.41 17.66 0.50
CA ASP A 123 5.51 18.18 -0.53
C ASP A 123 6.25 18.32 -1.87
N TRP A 124 5.50 18.51 -2.96
CA TRP A 124 6.05 18.84 -4.27
C TRP A 124 5.70 20.28 -4.65
N GLU A 125 6.64 20.99 -5.25
CA GLU A 125 6.39 22.30 -5.83
C GLU A 125 5.28 22.20 -6.87
N ARG A 126 5.37 21.23 -7.78
CA ARG A 126 4.36 20.88 -8.77
C ARG A 126 3.91 19.44 -8.55
N PRO A 127 2.74 19.20 -7.92
CA PRO A 127 2.18 17.84 -7.79
C PRO A 127 1.96 17.17 -9.15
N MET A 128 2.11 15.85 -9.20
CA MET A 128 1.87 15.05 -10.40
C MET A 128 0.39 14.68 -10.59
N VAL A 129 -0.46 15.22 -9.76
CA VAL A 129 -1.92 15.20 -9.87
C VAL A 129 -2.38 16.65 -9.99
N SER A 130 -3.20 16.97 -10.97
CA SER A 130 -3.91 18.24 -11.03
C SER A 130 -5.32 18.09 -10.48
N GLN A 131 -5.93 19.17 -10.06
CA GLN A 131 -7.35 19.19 -9.68
C GLN A 131 -8.08 20.30 -10.43
N ALA A 132 -9.38 20.07 -10.65
CA ALA A 132 -10.27 21.03 -11.28
C ALA A 132 -11.62 21.03 -10.57
N GLU A 133 -12.25 22.19 -10.46
CA GLU A 133 -13.61 22.35 -9.93
C GLU A 133 -14.60 22.49 -11.10
N PHE A 134 -15.69 21.74 -11.06
CA PHE A 134 -16.74 21.83 -12.08
C PHE A 134 -17.60 23.07 -11.85
N LEU A 135 -17.59 23.99 -12.83
CA LEU A 135 -18.39 25.22 -12.83
C LEU A 135 -19.70 25.06 -13.60
N GLU A 136 -19.69 24.31 -14.70
CA GLU A 136 -20.85 23.97 -15.52
C GLU A 136 -20.72 22.54 -16.03
N VAL A 137 -21.80 21.78 -16.03
CA VAL A 137 -21.82 20.37 -16.47
C VAL A 137 -23.06 20.09 -17.31
N SER A 138 -22.82 19.69 -18.56
CA SER A 138 -23.83 19.17 -19.47
C SER A 138 -23.31 17.93 -20.20
N ASP A 139 -24.09 17.33 -21.07
CA ASP A 139 -23.64 16.18 -21.85
C ASP A 139 -22.74 16.59 -23.03
N ASP A 140 -22.86 17.85 -23.47
CA ASP A 140 -22.17 18.40 -24.64
C ASP A 140 -21.02 19.32 -24.29
N ALA A 141 -21.04 19.97 -23.11
CA ALA A 141 -20.02 20.90 -22.68
C ALA A 141 -19.82 20.88 -21.15
N VAL A 142 -18.58 21.07 -20.75
CA VAL A 142 -18.17 21.17 -19.35
C VAL A 142 -17.24 22.35 -19.19
N ARG A 143 -17.47 23.17 -18.16
CA ARG A 143 -16.51 24.16 -17.73
C ARG A 143 -15.91 23.79 -16.40
N VAL A 144 -14.60 23.86 -16.31
CA VAL A 144 -13.85 23.60 -15.08
C VAL A 144 -12.90 24.75 -14.78
N TRP A 145 -12.71 25.02 -13.49
CA TRP A 145 -11.67 25.93 -13.02
C TRP A 145 -10.46 25.15 -12.54
N ILE A 146 -9.26 25.56 -12.96
CA ILE A 146 -7.96 25.00 -12.56
C ILE A 146 -7.08 26.13 -12.04
N ASP A 147 -6.55 25.99 -10.83
CA ASP A 147 -5.54 26.92 -10.33
C ASP A 147 -4.24 26.79 -11.16
N LYS A 148 -4.09 27.65 -12.15
CA LYS A 148 -2.97 27.62 -13.10
C LYS A 148 -1.60 27.86 -12.42
N LYS A 149 -1.57 28.47 -11.23
CA LYS A 149 -0.33 28.67 -10.45
C LYS A 149 0.16 27.38 -9.83
N GLN A 150 -0.76 26.57 -9.29
CA GLN A 150 -0.42 25.25 -8.73
C GLN A 150 -0.30 24.17 -9.80
N TYR A 151 -1.14 24.23 -10.84
CA TYR A 151 -1.28 23.21 -11.89
C TYR A 151 -1.08 23.83 -13.26
N PRO A 152 0.16 24.29 -13.59
CA PRO A 152 0.43 24.94 -14.85
C PRO A 152 0.09 24.06 -16.04
N TYR A 153 -0.58 24.66 -17.03
CA TYR A 153 -0.97 24.04 -18.29
C TYR A 153 -0.90 25.04 -19.45
N TYR A 154 -0.92 24.51 -20.65
CA TYR A 154 -1.20 25.26 -21.88
C TYR A 154 -2.14 24.45 -22.78
N ILE A 155 -2.80 25.11 -23.72
CA ILE A 155 -3.67 24.45 -24.69
C ILE A 155 -3.00 24.56 -26.07
N GLU A 156 -2.87 23.43 -26.74
CA GLU A 156 -2.33 23.33 -28.11
C GLU A 156 -3.27 22.44 -28.93
N ASP A 157 -3.75 22.94 -30.04
CA ASP A 157 -4.70 22.27 -30.95
C ASP A 157 -5.96 21.71 -30.24
N GLY A 158 -6.45 22.45 -29.24
CA GLY A 158 -7.61 22.05 -28.44
C GLY A 158 -7.33 20.93 -27.41
N VAL A 159 -6.08 20.63 -27.12
CA VAL A 159 -5.64 19.66 -26.11
C VAL A 159 -4.95 20.37 -24.96
N VAL A 160 -5.34 20.04 -23.73
CA VAL A 160 -4.67 20.56 -22.52
C VAL A 160 -3.41 19.75 -22.25
N TRP A 161 -2.30 20.48 -22.12
CA TRP A 161 -1.01 19.94 -21.72
C TRP A 161 -0.63 20.45 -20.34
N TYR A 162 -0.56 19.56 -19.36
CA TYR A 162 -0.04 19.83 -18.02
C TYR A 162 1.46 19.61 -18.01
N TYR A 163 2.20 20.41 -17.24
CA TYR A 163 3.65 20.31 -17.18
C TYR A 163 4.23 20.62 -15.78
N GLY A 164 5.46 20.20 -15.58
CA GLY A 164 6.34 20.49 -14.45
C GLY A 164 7.80 20.47 -14.91
N GLU A 165 8.76 20.54 -13.97
CA GLU A 165 10.16 20.81 -14.30
C GLU A 165 10.81 19.73 -15.19
N SER A 166 10.41 18.50 -15.12
CA SER A 166 11.02 17.43 -15.91
C SER A 166 10.03 16.62 -16.72
N TRP A 167 8.78 17.09 -16.79
CA TRP A 167 7.71 16.32 -17.40
C TRP A 167 6.63 17.18 -18.04
N LYS A 168 5.94 16.60 -18.99
CA LYS A 168 4.66 17.09 -19.51
C LYS A 168 3.73 15.91 -19.79
N SER A 169 2.44 16.10 -19.63
CA SER A 169 1.42 15.11 -19.91
C SER A 169 0.14 15.77 -20.36
N ARG A 170 -0.53 15.17 -21.32
CA ARG A 170 -1.89 15.56 -21.71
C ARG A 170 -2.95 14.69 -21.02
N ALA A 171 -2.55 13.61 -20.42
CA ALA A 171 -3.48 12.58 -19.99
C ALA A 171 -3.88 12.74 -18.54
N CYS A 172 -5.10 12.38 -18.29
CA CYS A 172 -5.57 11.82 -17.06
C CYS A 172 -5.49 10.29 -17.18
N LYS A 173 -4.76 9.65 -16.29
CA LYS A 173 -4.69 8.17 -16.23
C LYS A 173 -5.87 7.60 -15.49
N TYR A 174 -6.30 8.27 -14.44
CA TYR A 174 -7.60 8.13 -13.79
C TYR A 174 -8.01 9.44 -13.15
N ASN A 175 -9.29 9.51 -12.81
CA ASN A 175 -9.85 10.62 -12.08
C ASN A 175 -10.68 10.13 -10.90
N GLN A 176 -10.75 10.97 -9.85
CA GLN A 176 -11.60 10.75 -8.69
C GLN A 176 -12.38 12.04 -8.41
N ILE A 177 -13.63 11.91 -7.98
CA ILE A 177 -14.51 13.03 -7.73
C ILE A 177 -14.68 13.22 -6.21
N PHE A 178 -14.45 14.44 -5.76
CA PHE A 178 -14.56 14.84 -4.36
C PHE A 178 -15.70 15.84 -4.16
N ASP A 179 -16.34 15.72 -3.02
CA ASP A 179 -17.24 16.76 -2.54
C ASP A 179 -16.44 17.97 -2.05
N ARG A 180 -16.87 19.17 -2.45
CA ARG A 180 -16.14 20.41 -2.17
C ARG A 180 -16.08 20.77 -0.70
N GLU A 181 -17.15 20.52 0.04
CA GLU A 181 -17.29 20.92 1.44
C GLU A 181 -16.66 19.89 2.39
N THR A 182 -16.99 18.62 2.23
CA THR A 182 -16.50 17.54 3.10
C THR A 182 -15.09 17.09 2.75
N ARG A 183 -14.66 17.28 1.50
CA ARG A 183 -13.40 16.80 0.91
C ARG A 183 -13.29 15.29 0.88
N ASP A 184 -14.43 14.62 0.89
CA ASP A 184 -14.53 13.17 0.77
C ASP A 184 -14.70 12.77 -0.69
N ILE A 185 -14.26 11.56 -1.06
CA ILE A 185 -14.67 10.95 -2.33
C ILE A 185 -16.19 10.80 -2.33
N ILE A 186 -16.84 11.25 -3.41
CA ILE A 186 -18.30 11.19 -3.51
C ILE A 186 -18.77 9.72 -3.50
N PRO A 187 -19.80 9.38 -2.71
CA PRO A 187 -20.36 8.04 -2.69
C PRO A 187 -20.82 7.59 -4.08
N MET A 188 -20.76 6.30 -4.35
CA MET A 188 -21.12 5.70 -5.64
C MET A 188 -20.22 6.15 -6.81
N THR A 189 -18.98 6.54 -6.49
CA THR A 189 -17.93 6.80 -7.48
C THR A 189 -16.75 5.87 -7.27
N HIS A 190 -16.02 5.64 -8.34
CA HIS A 190 -14.79 4.85 -8.41
C HIS A 190 -13.86 5.49 -9.44
N ASP A 191 -12.78 4.83 -9.83
CA ASP A 191 -11.87 5.35 -10.85
C ASP A 191 -12.61 5.68 -12.14
N ASP A 192 -12.26 6.83 -12.71
CA ASP A 192 -12.84 7.37 -13.94
C ASP A 192 -14.37 7.61 -13.91
N SER A 193 -14.91 7.86 -12.74
CA SER A 193 -16.35 8.15 -12.64
C SER A 193 -16.74 9.44 -13.38
N ALA A 194 -15.86 10.44 -13.44
CA ALA A 194 -16.05 11.65 -14.26
C ALA A 194 -15.88 11.38 -15.76
N GLY A 195 -15.69 10.12 -16.18
CA GLY A 195 -15.55 9.77 -17.60
C GLY A 195 -14.35 10.44 -18.28
N ASN A 196 -14.52 10.71 -19.56
CA ASN A 196 -13.47 11.21 -20.44
C ASN A 196 -13.59 12.72 -20.79
N PHE A 197 -14.24 13.52 -19.94
CA PHE A 197 -14.50 14.94 -20.25
C PHE A 197 -13.22 15.70 -20.67
N HIS A 198 -12.09 15.37 -20.08
CA HIS A 198 -10.77 15.97 -20.34
C HIS A 198 -10.18 15.63 -21.72
N GLU A 199 -10.77 14.71 -22.46
CA GLU A 199 -10.42 14.37 -23.85
C GLU A 199 -11.16 15.23 -24.86
N GLY A 200 -12.19 15.96 -24.43
CA GLY A 200 -12.94 16.91 -25.25
C GLY A 200 -12.06 18.05 -25.77
N LYS A 201 -12.51 18.71 -26.84
CA LYS A 201 -11.82 19.88 -27.36
C LYS A 201 -11.84 21.02 -26.33
N ALA A 202 -10.65 21.44 -25.90
CA ALA A 202 -10.45 22.41 -24.84
C ALA A 202 -10.30 23.83 -25.40
N THR A 203 -10.93 24.80 -24.75
CA THR A 203 -10.77 26.23 -24.98
C THR A 203 -10.69 26.97 -23.64
N GLU A 204 -9.65 27.75 -23.39
CA GLU A 204 -9.59 28.63 -22.21
C GLU A 204 -10.48 29.84 -22.43
N VAL A 205 -11.60 29.93 -21.71
CA VAL A 205 -12.61 30.97 -21.86
C VAL A 205 -12.34 32.20 -20.98
N SER A 206 -11.63 32.00 -19.89
CA SER A 206 -11.02 33.03 -19.04
C SER A 206 -9.84 32.41 -18.27
N GLU A 207 -9.04 33.20 -17.57
CA GLU A 207 -7.86 32.71 -16.85
C GLU A 207 -8.23 31.57 -15.90
N GLY A 208 -7.65 30.38 -16.13
CA GLY A 208 -7.90 29.18 -15.36
C GLY A 208 -9.23 28.47 -15.64
N VAL A 209 -10.13 29.04 -16.45
CA VAL A 209 -11.41 28.41 -16.81
C VAL A 209 -11.33 27.78 -18.19
N ILE A 210 -11.42 26.47 -18.24
CA ILE A 210 -11.39 25.68 -19.48
C ILE A 210 -12.78 25.15 -19.78
N GLU A 211 -13.25 25.38 -20.99
CA GLU A 211 -14.40 24.69 -21.56
C GLU A 211 -13.94 23.51 -22.40
N PHE A 212 -14.45 22.34 -22.08
CA PHE A 212 -14.32 21.13 -22.89
C PHE A 212 -15.63 20.90 -23.65
N THR A 213 -15.53 20.62 -24.94
CA THR A 213 -16.68 20.30 -25.79
C THR A 213 -16.74 18.81 -26.05
N GLY A 214 -17.91 18.19 -25.77
CA GLY A 214 -18.16 16.75 -25.86
C GLY A 214 -18.54 16.26 -27.26
N PRO A 215 -19.29 15.17 -27.38
CA PRO A 215 -20.09 14.56 -26.30
C PRO A 215 -19.28 13.78 -25.27
N PHE A 216 -19.79 13.66 -24.03
CA PHE A 216 -19.14 12.97 -22.94
C PHE A 216 -19.89 11.72 -22.50
N GLU A 217 -19.11 10.69 -22.09
CA GLU A 217 -19.62 9.49 -21.47
C GLU A 217 -19.35 9.53 -19.95
N TRP A 218 -20.42 9.73 -19.17
CA TRP A 218 -20.32 9.77 -17.71
C TRP A 218 -20.56 8.36 -17.11
N LYS A 219 -19.65 7.87 -16.32
CA LYS A 219 -19.97 6.76 -15.41
C LYS A 219 -20.80 7.27 -14.24
N ARG A 220 -20.42 8.44 -13.72
CA ARG A 220 -21.21 9.24 -12.81
C ARG A 220 -21.08 10.72 -13.21
N LYS A 221 -22.16 11.33 -13.66
CA LYS A 221 -22.16 12.75 -14.02
C LYS A 221 -21.81 13.59 -12.78
N PRO A 222 -20.74 14.39 -12.80
CA PRO A 222 -20.41 15.26 -11.69
C PRO A 222 -21.42 16.37 -11.53
N GLU A 223 -21.46 16.97 -10.35
CA GLU A 223 -22.28 18.12 -10.03
C GLU A 223 -21.40 19.38 -10.01
N VAL A 224 -22.02 20.55 -10.24
CA VAL A 224 -21.34 21.85 -10.10
C VAL A 224 -20.83 21.98 -8.66
N GLY A 225 -19.58 22.43 -8.50
CA GLY A 225 -18.88 22.48 -7.21
C GLY A 225 -18.10 21.21 -6.84
N ASN A 226 -18.32 20.08 -7.54
CA ASN A 226 -17.44 18.93 -7.30
C ASN A 226 -16.02 19.23 -7.76
N VAL A 227 -15.04 18.60 -7.08
CA VAL A 227 -13.64 18.71 -7.45
C VAL A 227 -13.17 17.38 -8.01
N VAL A 228 -12.56 17.39 -9.19
CA VAL A 228 -11.97 16.22 -9.82
C VAL A 228 -10.45 16.25 -9.73
N THR A 229 -9.83 15.12 -9.36
CA THR A 229 -8.39 14.94 -9.43
C THR A 229 -8.01 14.21 -10.70
N MET A 230 -6.95 14.65 -11.38
CA MET A 230 -6.50 14.12 -12.66
C MET A 230 -5.04 13.67 -12.53
N PHE A 231 -4.81 12.38 -12.65
CA PHE A 231 -3.49 11.75 -12.52
C PHE A 231 -2.73 11.80 -13.85
N HIS A 232 -1.56 12.40 -13.85
CA HIS A 232 -0.74 12.50 -15.07
C HIS A 232 0.16 11.29 -15.31
N TYR A 233 0.52 10.59 -14.24
CA TYR A 233 1.36 9.40 -14.25
C TYR A 233 0.78 8.34 -13.32
N ILE A 234 1.26 7.09 -13.47
CA ILE A 234 1.00 5.98 -12.56
C ILE A 234 2.29 5.69 -11.82
N TYR A 235 2.27 5.87 -10.48
CA TYR A 235 3.36 5.56 -9.56
C TYR A 235 4.73 6.12 -9.99
N PRO A 236 4.86 7.43 -10.27
CA PRO A 236 6.07 8.00 -10.85
C PRO A 236 7.25 8.05 -9.87
N ALA A 237 7.02 8.22 -8.55
CA ALA A 237 8.11 8.44 -7.60
C ALA A 237 7.70 8.19 -6.15
N ASP A 238 8.38 7.27 -5.46
CA ASP A 238 8.15 6.97 -4.05
C ASP A 238 8.69 8.08 -3.13
N ALA A 239 8.08 8.30 -1.96
CA ALA A 239 8.59 9.27 -1.02
C ALA A 239 9.78 8.70 -0.22
N ILE A 240 9.62 7.55 0.43
CA ILE A 240 10.70 6.87 1.15
C ILE A 240 10.78 5.43 0.65
N LYS A 241 11.92 5.08 0.06
CA LYS A 241 12.21 3.73 -0.39
C LYS A 241 13.29 3.09 0.45
N LEU A 242 13.02 1.89 0.95
CA LEU A 242 13.89 1.11 1.85
C LEU A 242 14.18 -0.24 1.19
N ASP A 243 15.42 -0.52 0.88
CA ASP A 243 15.85 -1.80 0.32
C ASP A 243 16.92 -2.44 1.21
N LEU A 244 16.75 -3.70 1.63
CA LEU A 244 17.75 -4.45 2.40
C LEU A 244 18.20 -3.74 3.71
N CYS A 245 17.30 -3.00 4.35
CA CYS A 245 17.57 -2.30 5.59
C CYS A 245 17.16 -3.16 6.80
N LYS A 246 17.67 -2.79 7.97
CA LYS A 246 17.35 -3.47 9.23
C LYS A 246 17.12 -2.47 10.36
N ASN A 247 16.20 -2.80 11.29
CA ASN A 247 15.85 -1.96 12.44
C ASN A 247 15.54 -0.51 12.04
N VAL A 248 14.53 -0.33 11.19
CA VAL A 248 14.16 0.98 10.64
C VAL A 248 13.10 1.65 11.49
N LEU A 249 13.27 2.94 11.78
CA LEU A 249 12.26 3.83 12.37
C LEU A 249 11.92 4.95 11.38
N VAL A 250 10.65 5.06 11.00
CA VAL A 250 10.07 6.18 10.24
C VAL A 250 9.06 6.87 11.14
N LYS A 251 9.27 8.15 11.50
CA LYS A 251 8.48 8.77 12.55
C LYS A 251 8.21 10.25 12.34
N ASP A 252 7.02 10.72 12.77
CA ASP A 252 6.65 12.14 12.79
C ASP A 252 6.84 12.82 11.41
N ILE A 253 6.24 12.23 10.35
CA ILE A 253 6.35 12.72 8.97
C ILE A 253 4.94 12.97 8.41
N VAL A 254 4.73 14.13 7.78
CA VAL A 254 3.52 14.43 7.05
C VAL A 254 3.82 14.48 5.56
N ILE A 255 3.10 13.70 4.76
CA ILE A 255 3.21 13.71 3.30
C ILE A 255 1.99 14.42 2.72
N HIS A 256 2.22 15.63 2.21
CA HIS A 256 1.19 16.46 1.58
C HIS A 256 1.00 16.16 0.10
N HIS A 257 2.01 15.60 -0.54
CA HIS A 257 1.92 14.98 -1.85
C HIS A 257 2.92 13.84 -1.93
N GLY A 258 2.46 12.65 -2.37
CA GLY A 258 3.28 11.49 -2.68
C GLY A 258 3.05 11.07 -4.13
N GLY A 259 4.13 10.94 -4.91
CA GLY A 259 4.05 10.53 -6.31
C GLY A 259 3.84 9.03 -6.52
N SER A 260 3.98 8.22 -5.48
CA SER A 260 3.77 6.77 -5.47
C SER A 260 3.57 6.32 -4.02
N MET A 261 4.25 5.27 -3.54
CA MET A 261 4.20 4.81 -2.15
C MET A 261 4.81 5.84 -1.19
N MET A 262 4.18 6.03 -0.03
CA MET A 262 4.76 6.84 1.04
C MET A 262 6.02 6.19 1.58
N VAL A 263 5.90 4.91 1.98
CA VAL A 263 7.03 4.07 2.36
C VAL A 263 6.97 2.75 1.59
N LEU A 264 7.94 2.54 0.72
CA LEU A 264 8.15 1.27 0.02
C LEU A 264 9.29 0.50 0.67
N GLY A 265 8.99 -0.59 1.37
CA GLY A 265 9.99 -1.47 1.98
C GLY A 265 10.15 -2.78 1.19
N THR A 266 11.37 -3.10 0.78
CA THR A 266 11.69 -4.41 0.18
C THR A 266 12.82 -5.05 0.97
N ALA A 267 12.61 -6.27 1.43
CA ALA A 267 13.61 -7.00 2.23
C ALA A 267 14.09 -6.21 3.46
N VAL A 268 13.16 -5.65 4.23
CA VAL A 268 13.47 -4.95 5.49
C VAL A 268 13.31 -5.92 6.67
N ASP A 269 14.30 -5.96 7.55
CA ASP A 269 14.30 -6.75 8.77
C ASP A 269 13.97 -5.88 9.99
N GLY A 270 12.69 -5.81 10.35
CA GLY A 270 12.17 -4.94 11.40
C GLY A 270 11.97 -3.49 10.97
N ILE A 271 10.71 -3.03 11.01
CA ILE A 271 10.37 -1.63 10.73
C ILE A 271 9.27 -1.17 11.69
N HIS A 272 9.45 0.03 12.21
CA HIS A 272 8.47 0.75 13.00
C HIS A 272 8.11 2.06 12.28
N ILE A 273 6.83 2.22 11.97
CA ILE A 273 6.24 3.42 11.37
C ILE A 273 5.30 4.01 12.41
N ASP A 274 5.61 5.22 12.90
CA ASP A 274 4.89 5.86 13.99
C ASP A 274 4.60 7.32 13.63
N ASN A 275 3.32 7.72 13.62
CA ASN A 275 2.89 9.08 13.31
C ASN A 275 3.40 9.55 11.92
N VAL A 276 3.07 8.77 10.87
CA VAL A 276 3.41 9.08 9.48
C VAL A 276 2.12 9.22 8.67
N ASP A 277 1.82 10.44 8.25
CA ASP A 277 0.52 10.83 7.74
C ASP A 277 0.51 11.10 6.24
N ALA A 278 -0.62 10.76 5.58
CA ALA A 278 -0.98 11.28 4.27
C ALA A 278 -2.13 12.29 4.42
N LEU A 279 -1.83 13.56 4.30
CA LEU A 279 -2.81 14.63 4.48
C LEU A 279 -2.72 15.65 3.35
N ALA A 280 -3.81 15.83 2.60
CA ALA A 280 -3.89 16.85 1.57
C ALA A 280 -3.55 18.24 2.15
N ARG A 281 -2.77 19.05 1.43
CA ARG A 281 -2.34 20.37 1.91
C ARG A 281 -3.49 21.39 1.84
N LEU A 282 -4.22 21.52 2.92
CA LEU A 282 -5.41 22.39 3.00
C LEU A 282 -5.09 23.87 2.75
N SER A 283 -3.90 24.36 3.16
CA SER A 283 -3.46 25.75 2.92
C SER A 283 -3.27 26.08 1.43
N LYS A 284 -3.18 25.05 0.58
CA LYS A 284 -3.14 25.17 -0.90
C LYS A 284 -4.44 24.66 -1.54
N ASP A 285 -5.50 24.51 -0.77
CA ASP A 285 -6.82 23.99 -1.20
C ASP A 285 -6.75 22.65 -1.98
N ARG A 286 -5.83 21.77 -1.58
CA ARG A 286 -5.67 20.46 -2.22
C ARG A 286 -6.62 19.43 -1.60
N PHE A 287 -7.13 18.53 -2.44
CA PHE A 287 -8.03 17.42 -2.09
C PHE A 287 -7.29 16.09 -2.00
N PHE A 288 -6.08 16.03 -2.53
CA PHE A 288 -5.35 14.81 -2.75
C PHE A 288 -3.94 14.86 -2.14
N ALA A 289 -3.50 13.74 -1.52
CA ALA A 289 -2.22 13.61 -0.84
C ALA A 289 -1.30 12.57 -1.49
N ASN A 290 -1.74 11.32 -1.73
CA ASN A 290 -0.83 10.25 -2.11
C ASN A 290 -1.37 9.39 -3.27
N MET A 291 -0.51 9.11 -4.27
CA MET A 291 -0.92 8.47 -5.51
C MET A 291 -0.98 6.94 -5.46
N ALA A 292 -0.35 6.31 -4.47
CA ALA A 292 -0.32 4.85 -4.32
C ALA A 292 -0.46 4.47 -2.84
N ASP A 293 0.05 3.28 -2.45
CA ASP A 293 -0.07 2.80 -1.08
C ASP A 293 0.60 3.74 -0.06
N GLY A 294 0.06 3.77 1.14
CA GLY A 294 0.73 4.37 2.27
C GLY A 294 2.00 3.60 2.60
N PHE A 295 1.85 2.39 3.09
CA PHE A 295 2.96 1.53 3.52
C PHE A 295 2.93 0.20 2.79
N HIS A 296 3.80 0.05 1.77
CA HIS A 296 3.93 -1.17 0.98
C HIS A 296 5.21 -1.91 1.38
N LEU A 297 5.06 -3.01 2.13
CA LEU A 297 6.16 -3.74 2.74
C LEU A 297 6.18 -5.19 2.23
N LYS A 298 7.11 -5.49 1.32
CA LYS A 298 7.17 -6.78 0.62
C LYS A 298 8.45 -7.55 0.91
N GLY A 299 8.30 -8.86 1.14
CA GLY A 299 9.43 -9.74 1.45
C GLY A 299 10.22 -9.26 2.66
N CYS A 300 9.55 -8.72 3.67
CA CYS A 300 10.15 -8.27 4.92
C CYS A 300 10.18 -9.40 5.96
N LYS A 301 10.96 -9.24 7.03
CA LYS A 301 11.00 -10.13 8.19
C LYS A 301 11.11 -9.32 9.50
N GLY A 302 11.23 -10.02 10.63
CA GLY A 302 11.23 -9.39 11.94
C GLY A 302 9.82 -8.89 12.31
N LYS A 303 9.74 -7.80 13.06
CA LYS A 303 8.46 -7.18 13.44
C LYS A 303 8.20 -5.93 12.60
N ILE A 304 6.99 -5.82 12.07
CA ILE A 304 6.43 -4.61 11.45
C ILE A 304 5.42 -4.02 12.44
N THR A 305 5.61 -2.78 12.84
CA THR A 305 4.63 -2.01 13.64
C THR A 305 4.25 -0.74 12.89
N ILE A 306 2.94 -0.50 12.71
CA ILE A 306 2.40 0.70 12.06
C ILE A 306 1.36 1.29 13.00
N GLU A 307 1.63 2.47 13.54
CA GLU A 307 0.75 3.07 14.53
C GLU A 307 0.66 4.59 14.45
N ASN A 308 -0.44 5.13 15.01
CA ASN A 308 -0.70 6.56 15.16
C ASN A 308 -0.73 7.35 13.84
N CYS A 309 -1.02 6.71 12.70
CA CYS A 309 -1.00 7.32 11.38
C CYS A 309 -2.38 7.76 10.93
N ASP A 310 -2.46 8.93 10.29
CA ASP A 310 -3.64 9.47 9.63
C ASP A 310 -3.51 9.34 8.10
N TYR A 311 -4.50 8.71 7.45
CA TYR A 311 -4.47 8.45 6.02
C TYR A 311 -5.75 8.91 5.34
N SER A 312 -5.64 9.90 4.46
CA SER A 312 -6.77 10.48 3.72
C SER A 312 -6.36 11.09 2.40
N GLY A 313 -7.31 11.28 1.48
CA GLY A 313 -7.05 11.87 0.18
C GLY A 313 -6.02 11.09 -0.65
N SER A 314 -6.05 9.77 -0.56
CA SER A 314 -5.08 8.88 -1.20
C SER A 314 -5.76 7.95 -2.19
N ALA A 315 -4.98 7.35 -3.09
CA ALA A 315 -5.49 6.62 -4.24
C ALA A 315 -5.17 5.13 -4.25
N ASP A 316 -4.66 4.57 -3.16
CA ASP A 316 -4.42 3.13 -3.04
C ASP A 316 -4.38 2.69 -1.56
N ASP A 317 -3.98 1.45 -1.25
CA ASP A 317 -4.07 0.83 0.05
C ASP A 317 -3.32 1.62 1.15
N PHE A 318 -3.88 1.72 2.35
CA PHE A 318 -3.16 2.33 3.48
C PHE A 318 -1.97 1.47 3.89
N VAL A 319 -2.18 0.17 4.07
CA VAL A 319 -1.14 -0.81 4.40
C VAL A 319 -1.24 -1.99 3.46
N ASN A 320 -0.12 -2.37 2.85
CA ASN A 320 0.02 -3.61 2.10
C ASN A 320 1.28 -4.36 2.55
N VAL A 321 1.11 -5.46 3.28
CA VAL A 321 2.21 -6.31 3.77
C VAL A 321 2.06 -7.71 3.20
N HIS A 322 3.04 -8.15 2.44
CA HIS A 322 3.03 -9.47 1.79
C HIS A 322 4.44 -9.99 1.53
N ASN A 323 4.54 -11.30 1.27
CA ASN A 323 5.71 -11.88 0.65
C ASN A 323 5.46 -12.02 -0.87
N MET A 324 6.26 -12.78 -1.58
CA MET A 324 6.18 -12.88 -3.03
C MET A 324 6.18 -14.32 -3.51
N TYR A 325 5.28 -14.64 -4.43
CA TYR A 325 5.34 -15.87 -5.19
C TYR A 325 6.32 -15.73 -6.35
N SER A 326 7.27 -16.66 -6.42
CA SER A 326 8.21 -16.77 -7.54
C SER A 326 7.85 -18.03 -8.34
N PRO A 327 7.20 -17.91 -9.51
CA PRO A 327 6.83 -19.04 -10.33
C PRO A 327 8.03 -19.86 -10.81
N VAL A 328 7.89 -21.20 -10.81
CA VAL A 328 8.83 -22.12 -11.41
C VAL A 328 8.72 -22.03 -12.92
N GLY A 329 9.75 -21.49 -13.57
CA GLY A 329 9.81 -21.37 -15.03
C GLY A 329 10.23 -22.68 -15.71
N ARG A 330 11.17 -23.41 -15.11
CA ARG A 330 11.68 -24.70 -15.63
C ARG A 330 12.34 -25.53 -14.53
N ILE A 331 12.18 -26.84 -14.60
CA ILE A 331 12.96 -27.80 -13.81
C ILE A 331 14.22 -28.16 -14.61
N ILE A 332 15.40 -27.77 -14.11
CA ILE A 332 16.68 -27.94 -14.81
C ILE A 332 17.28 -29.30 -14.48
N THR A 333 17.36 -29.63 -13.18
CA THR A 333 17.79 -30.94 -12.66
C THR A 333 16.95 -31.30 -11.45
N GLU A 334 17.20 -32.46 -10.85
CA GLU A 334 16.54 -32.85 -9.58
C GLU A 334 16.76 -31.89 -8.41
N LYS A 335 17.80 -31.02 -8.47
CA LYS A 335 18.10 -30.01 -7.43
C LYS A 335 18.15 -28.57 -7.95
N LYS A 336 17.85 -28.32 -9.22
CA LYS A 336 17.95 -26.98 -9.80
C LYS A 336 16.69 -26.58 -10.55
N LEU A 337 16.23 -25.37 -10.28
CA LEU A 337 15.10 -24.74 -10.94
C LEU A 337 15.49 -23.43 -11.58
N GLU A 338 14.84 -23.09 -12.68
CA GLU A 338 14.71 -21.72 -13.15
C GLU A 338 13.45 -21.13 -12.50
N VAL A 339 13.60 -19.96 -11.89
CA VAL A 339 12.56 -19.26 -11.15
C VAL A 339 12.39 -17.86 -11.73
N VAL A 340 11.15 -17.39 -11.80
CA VAL A 340 10.82 -16.08 -12.36
C VAL A 340 10.55 -15.09 -11.23
N ALA A 341 11.30 -13.99 -11.20
CA ALA A 341 11.02 -12.85 -10.34
C ALA A 341 9.90 -11.99 -10.93
N PHE A 342 8.95 -11.59 -10.08
CA PHE A 342 7.89 -10.67 -10.44
C PHE A 342 7.76 -9.57 -9.38
N LYS A 343 8.15 -8.33 -9.73
CA LYS A 343 8.16 -7.16 -8.81
C LYS A 343 9.02 -7.28 -7.54
N GLY A 344 9.93 -8.24 -7.48
CA GLY A 344 10.86 -8.45 -6.38
C GLY A 344 11.40 -9.88 -6.37
N PHE A 345 12.55 -10.04 -5.75
CA PHE A 345 13.20 -11.33 -5.57
C PHE A 345 14.06 -11.27 -4.31
N VAL A 346 13.67 -11.99 -3.28
CA VAL A 346 14.34 -11.99 -1.97
C VAL A 346 14.65 -13.43 -1.59
N TYR A 347 15.79 -13.93 -2.07
CA TYR A 347 16.30 -15.26 -1.72
C TYR A 347 17.82 -15.22 -1.62
N GLU A 348 18.34 -15.80 -0.54
CA GLU A 348 19.77 -15.91 -0.29
C GLU A 348 20.16 -17.38 -0.03
N PRO A 349 21.43 -17.76 -0.27
CA PRO A 349 21.94 -19.04 0.16
C PRO A 349 21.72 -19.25 1.65
N GLY A 350 21.07 -20.34 2.02
CA GLY A 350 20.70 -20.65 3.40
C GLY A 350 19.22 -20.49 3.72
N ASP A 351 18.48 -19.72 2.93
CA ASP A 351 17.04 -19.54 3.15
C ASP A 351 16.26 -20.84 3.00
N LYS A 352 15.28 -21.03 3.87
CA LYS A 352 14.25 -22.03 3.68
C LYS A 352 13.17 -21.49 2.75
N VAL A 353 12.63 -22.38 1.92
CA VAL A 353 11.54 -22.05 0.99
C VAL A 353 10.42 -23.07 1.10
N TRP A 354 9.20 -22.62 0.82
CA TRP A 354 8.06 -23.48 0.55
C TRP A 354 7.84 -23.65 -0.95
N PHE A 355 7.49 -24.86 -1.35
CA PHE A 355 6.88 -25.10 -2.64
C PHE A 355 5.36 -25.00 -2.51
N VAL A 356 4.75 -24.19 -3.35
CA VAL A 356 3.32 -23.87 -3.31
C VAL A 356 2.66 -24.29 -4.60
N SER A 357 1.64 -25.12 -4.51
CA SER A 357 0.91 -25.58 -5.68
C SER A 357 0.05 -24.47 -6.28
N LYS A 358 0.24 -24.16 -7.54
CA LYS A 358 -0.62 -23.22 -8.30
C LYS A 358 -2.08 -23.68 -8.29
N LYS A 359 -2.33 -24.98 -8.36
CA LYS A 359 -3.68 -25.57 -8.42
C LYS A 359 -4.44 -25.43 -7.10
N THR A 360 -3.76 -25.60 -5.96
CA THR A 360 -4.42 -25.69 -4.65
C THR A 360 -4.10 -24.55 -3.71
N GLY A 361 -3.12 -23.70 -4.03
CA GLY A 361 -2.61 -22.67 -3.13
C GLY A 361 -1.86 -23.21 -1.90
N GLN A 362 -1.70 -24.53 -1.80
CA GLN A 362 -1.13 -25.18 -0.61
C GLN A 362 0.38 -25.25 -0.68
N ARG A 363 1.03 -24.97 0.45
CA ARG A 363 2.43 -25.32 0.72
C ARG A 363 2.53 -26.82 0.87
N PHE A 364 3.22 -27.53 -0.05
CA PHE A 364 3.26 -29.00 -0.06
C PHE A 364 4.65 -29.59 0.22
N ALA A 365 5.70 -28.78 0.21
CA ALA A 365 7.05 -29.21 0.58
C ALA A 365 7.91 -28.02 1.01
N GLN A 366 9.06 -28.31 1.62
CA GLN A 366 10.10 -27.35 2.00
C GLN A 366 11.45 -27.78 1.46
N ASN A 367 12.33 -26.81 1.23
CA ASN A 367 13.73 -27.06 0.89
C ASN A 367 14.61 -25.91 1.40
N LYS A 368 15.92 -26.01 1.23
CA LYS A 368 16.89 -24.98 1.56
C LYS A 368 17.64 -24.53 0.31
N VAL A 369 17.76 -23.24 0.11
CA VAL A 369 18.51 -22.65 -1.00
C VAL A 369 20.01 -22.84 -0.75
N VAL A 370 20.74 -23.34 -1.74
CA VAL A 370 22.21 -23.50 -1.73
C VAL A 370 22.85 -22.37 -2.52
N SER A 371 22.31 -22.05 -3.69
CA SER A 371 22.82 -20.97 -4.53
C SER A 371 21.71 -20.29 -5.32
N VAL A 372 21.93 -19.02 -5.62
CA VAL A 372 21.06 -18.19 -6.45
C VAL A 372 21.94 -17.50 -7.50
N LYS A 373 21.58 -17.66 -8.78
CA LYS A 373 22.29 -17.04 -9.90
C LYS A 373 21.31 -16.30 -10.80
N HIS A 374 21.52 -15.00 -10.96
CA HIS A 374 20.78 -14.21 -11.95
C HIS A 374 21.14 -14.66 -13.37
N LEU A 375 20.13 -14.91 -14.21
CA LEU A 375 20.31 -15.37 -15.59
C LEU A 375 20.06 -14.23 -16.58
N GLU A 376 18.89 -13.60 -16.51
CA GLU A 376 18.49 -12.56 -17.44
C GLU A 376 17.43 -11.60 -16.86
N GLY A 377 17.24 -10.46 -17.49
CA GLY A 377 16.27 -9.43 -17.08
C GLY A 377 16.85 -8.49 -16.01
N ILE A 378 15.98 -7.72 -15.38
CA ILE A 378 16.34 -6.83 -14.28
C ILE A 378 16.05 -7.52 -12.93
N PRO A 379 16.76 -7.17 -11.83
CA PRO A 379 16.68 -7.92 -10.59
C PRO A 379 15.25 -8.16 -10.04
N TRP A 380 14.34 -7.19 -10.19
CA TRP A 380 12.96 -7.33 -9.73
C TRP A 380 11.98 -7.90 -10.77
N ARG A 381 12.45 -8.17 -12.00
CA ARG A 381 11.69 -8.78 -13.09
C ARG A 381 12.65 -9.55 -14.02
N GLY A 382 13.18 -10.64 -13.52
CA GLY A 382 14.19 -11.44 -14.19
C GLY A 382 14.02 -12.92 -13.98
N ARG A 383 14.96 -13.70 -14.50
CA ARG A 383 15.05 -15.14 -14.31
C ARG A 383 16.28 -15.48 -13.49
N TYR A 384 16.11 -16.46 -12.62
CA TYR A 384 17.13 -16.91 -11.71
C TYR A 384 17.26 -18.43 -11.74
N GLU A 385 18.49 -18.95 -11.73
CA GLU A 385 18.76 -20.35 -11.40
C GLU A 385 18.90 -20.46 -9.88
N MET A 386 18.13 -21.35 -9.27
CA MET A 386 18.22 -21.68 -7.85
C MET A 386 18.61 -23.14 -7.68
N GLU A 387 19.59 -23.41 -6.83
CA GLU A 387 19.99 -24.74 -6.42
C GLU A 387 19.56 -25.02 -5.00
N PHE A 388 19.09 -26.24 -4.74
CA PHE A 388 18.55 -26.67 -3.47
C PHE A 388 19.35 -27.78 -2.82
N ALA A 389 19.35 -27.84 -1.49
CA ALA A 389 20.07 -28.84 -0.71
C ALA A 389 19.58 -30.27 -1.00
N GLU A 390 18.27 -30.44 -1.07
CA GLU A 390 17.63 -31.72 -1.35
C GLU A 390 16.98 -31.71 -2.74
N PRO A 391 16.66 -32.87 -3.33
CA PRO A 391 15.90 -32.94 -4.55
C PRO A 391 14.57 -32.18 -4.43
N VAL A 392 14.17 -31.48 -5.47
CA VAL A 392 12.87 -30.82 -5.53
C VAL A 392 11.75 -31.85 -5.53
N PRO A 393 10.55 -31.53 -5.02
CA PRO A 393 9.47 -32.51 -4.93
C PRO A 393 9.13 -33.14 -6.30
N ALA A 394 8.96 -34.45 -6.36
CA ALA A 394 8.68 -35.18 -7.60
C ALA A 394 7.36 -34.76 -8.29
N ASN A 395 6.43 -34.19 -7.51
CA ASN A 395 5.14 -33.67 -8.00
C ASN A 395 5.18 -32.17 -8.33
N LEU A 396 6.34 -31.51 -8.22
CA LEU A 396 6.50 -30.10 -8.61
C LEU A 396 6.26 -29.93 -10.10
N GLN A 397 5.51 -28.91 -10.46
CA GLN A 397 5.19 -28.58 -11.84
C GLN A 397 5.68 -27.17 -12.20
N VAL A 398 5.87 -26.92 -13.49
CA VAL A 398 6.05 -25.57 -14.02
C VAL A 398 4.82 -24.74 -13.65
N ASP A 399 5.03 -23.48 -13.32
CA ASP A 399 4.04 -22.54 -12.77
C ASP A 399 3.62 -22.77 -11.31
N ASP A 400 3.98 -23.87 -10.63
CA ASP A 400 3.97 -23.87 -9.17
C ASP A 400 4.88 -22.76 -8.67
N CYS A 401 4.72 -22.32 -7.44
CA CYS A 401 5.47 -21.18 -6.93
C CYS A 401 6.44 -21.60 -5.82
N ILE A 402 7.50 -20.83 -5.69
CA ILE A 402 8.36 -20.83 -4.51
C ILE A 402 8.03 -19.59 -3.67
N GLU A 403 7.97 -19.76 -2.37
CA GLU A 403 7.78 -18.71 -1.38
C GLU A 403 8.91 -18.77 -0.35
N ASN A 404 9.52 -17.63 -0.02
CA ASN A 404 10.56 -17.60 1.01
C ASN A 404 9.94 -17.78 2.40
N ALA A 405 10.45 -18.72 3.19
CA ALA A 405 9.94 -19.07 4.51
C ALA A 405 10.62 -18.29 5.66
N GLU A 406 11.73 -17.61 5.39
CA GLU A 406 12.47 -16.82 6.39
C GLU A 406 12.07 -15.32 6.34
N TRP A 407 11.77 -14.81 5.16
CA TRP A 407 11.36 -13.41 4.96
C TRP A 407 9.85 -13.24 5.11
N VAL A 408 9.37 -13.48 6.33
CA VAL A 408 7.96 -13.39 6.74
C VAL A 408 7.87 -12.66 8.08
N PRO A 409 7.16 -11.52 8.16
CA PRO A 409 7.13 -10.69 9.35
C PRO A 409 6.03 -11.08 10.36
N GLU A 410 6.22 -10.72 11.62
CA GLU A 410 5.12 -10.43 12.53
C GLU A 410 4.60 -9.01 12.25
N VAL A 411 3.27 -8.80 12.31
CA VAL A 411 2.66 -7.52 11.92
C VAL A 411 1.71 -7.03 13.01
N GLU A 412 1.85 -5.76 13.38
CA GLU A 412 0.92 -5.05 14.26
C GLU A 412 0.54 -3.71 13.63
N VAL A 413 -0.77 -3.49 13.42
CA VAL A 413 -1.32 -2.23 12.87
C VAL A 413 -2.36 -1.71 13.84
N CYS A 414 -2.10 -0.59 14.49
CA CYS A 414 -2.96 -0.09 15.55
C CYS A 414 -3.00 1.44 15.68
N HIS A 415 -4.11 1.95 16.27
CA HIS A 415 -4.32 3.37 16.56
C HIS A 415 -4.25 4.29 15.33
N ASN A 416 -4.54 3.76 14.14
CA ASN A 416 -4.52 4.53 12.90
C ASN A 416 -5.93 4.98 12.51
N ARG A 417 -6.00 6.02 11.69
CA ARG A 417 -7.24 6.52 11.10
C ARG A 417 -7.15 6.55 9.59
N VAL A 418 -7.94 5.73 8.92
CA VAL A 418 -8.13 5.71 7.47
C VAL A 418 -9.51 6.27 7.17
N TYR A 419 -9.58 7.46 6.60
CA TYR A 419 -10.83 8.21 6.58
C TYR A 419 -11.04 9.04 5.31
N LYS A 420 -12.17 9.75 5.22
CA LYS A 420 -12.62 10.51 4.06
C LYS A 420 -12.86 9.65 2.84
N ARG A 421 -13.46 8.48 3.07
CA ARG A 421 -13.76 7.53 2.01
C ARG A 421 -12.59 7.31 1.05
N HIS A 422 -11.44 7.08 1.62
CA HIS A 422 -10.22 6.78 0.89
C HIS A 422 -10.46 5.69 -0.18
N ARG A 423 -9.84 5.84 -1.33
CA ARG A 423 -9.92 4.89 -2.45
C ARG A 423 -9.20 3.59 -2.10
N ALA A 424 -9.67 2.47 -2.72
CA ALA A 424 -9.16 1.12 -2.58
C ALA A 424 -9.32 0.55 -1.17
N THR A 425 -8.29 -0.08 -0.62
CA THR A 425 -8.38 -0.87 0.61
C THR A 425 -7.71 -0.16 1.78
N GLY A 426 -8.27 -0.29 2.96
CA GLY A 426 -7.59 0.16 4.16
C GLY A 426 -6.34 -0.68 4.42
N ILE A 427 -6.49 -1.96 4.72
CA ILE A 427 -5.36 -2.83 5.07
C ILE A 427 -5.38 -4.13 4.26
N ARG A 428 -4.20 -4.50 3.73
CA ARG A 428 -3.90 -5.83 3.17
C ARG A 428 -2.72 -6.43 3.93
N ILE A 429 -2.92 -7.59 4.54
CA ILE A 429 -1.86 -8.29 5.28
C ILE A 429 -1.92 -9.78 4.99
N THR A 430 -0.82 -10.32 4.48
CA THR A 430 -0.62 -11.76 4.32
C THR A 430 0.72 -12.19 4.89
N THR A 431 0.69 -12.96 5.97
CA THR A 431 1.88 -13.51 6.63
C THR A 431 1.55 -14.82 7.37
N PRO A 432 2.45 -15.82 7.36
CA PRO A 432 2.28 -17.00 8.19
C PRO A 432 2.66 -16.77 9.67
N LYS A 433 3.16 -15.59 10.02
CA LYS A 433 3.42 -15.20 11.40
C LYS A 433 2.18 -14.56 12.01
N LYS A 434 2.28 -14.17 13.28
CA LYS A 434 1.20 -13.47 13.95
C LYS A 434 0.97 -12.08 13.34
N ALA A 435 -0.28 -11.79 12.98
CA ALA A 435 -0.73 -10.46 12.57
C ALA A 435 -1.88 -9.99 13.47
N VAL A 436 -1.83 -8.73 13.91
CA VAL A 436 -2.87 -8.11 14.75
C VAL A 436 -3.22 -6.74 14.19
N VAL A 437 -4.51 -6.50 13.95
CA VAL A 437 -5.07 -5.21 13.51
C VAL A 437 -6.05 -4.75 14.57
N HIS A 438 -5.72 -3.68 15.30
CA HIS A 438 -6.55 -3.28 16.44
C HIS A 438 -6.60 -1.78 16.72
N ASN A 439 -7.71 -1.33 17.33
CA ASN A 439 -7.92 0.05 17.71
C ASN A 439 -7.77 1.05 16.54
N ASN A 440 -8.12 0.64 15.33
CA ASN A 440 -8.10 1.53 14.16
C ASN A 440 -9.51 2.02 13.84
N TYR A 441 -9.58 3.15 13.15
CA TYR A 441 -10.79 3.70 12.57
C TYR A 441 -10.73 3.64 11.04
N PHE A 442 -11.78 3.11 10.41
CA PHE A 442 -11.90 2.98 8.97
C PHE A 442 -13.17 3.63 8.45
N ASN A 443 -13.03 4.53 7.48
CA ASN A 443 -14.08 5.05 6.63
C ASN A 443 -13.58 5.04 5.19
N THR A 444 -13.69 3.88 4.52
CA THR A 444 -13.10 3.59 3.21
C THR A 444 -14.16 3.51 2.12
N ALA A 445 -13.84 3.94 0.91
CA ALA A 445 -14.73 3.75 -0.23
C ALA A 445 -14.77 2.29 -0.70
N GLY A 446 -13.68 1.54 -0.55
CA GLY A 446 -13.59 0.11 -0.79
C GLY A 446 -13.60 -0.74 0.49
N HIS A 447 -12.93 -1.89 0.46
CA HIS A 447 -12.72 -2.73 1.64
C HIS A 447 -12.05 -1.95 2.78
N ALA A 448 -12.43 -2.18 4.02
CA ALA A 448 -11.61 -1.75 5.14
C ALA A 448 -10.40 -2.69 5.31
N ILE A 449 -10.65 -4.00 5.19
CA ILE A 449 -9.59 -5.01 5.28
C ILE A 449 -9.80 -6.05 4.19
N LEU A 450 -8.74 -6.28 3.38
CA LEU A 450 -8.67 -7.33 2.37
C LEU A 450 -7.55 -8.31 2.72
N ILE A 451 -7.89 -9.57 2.88
CA ILE A 451 -6.95 -10.67 3.12
C ILE A 451 -6.96 -11.58 1.91
N GLU A 452 -5.91 -11.49 1.14
CA GLU A 452 -5.80 -12.19 -0.12
C GLU A 452 -4.63 -13.21 -0.09
N GLY A 453 -4.14 -13.58 -1.16
CA GLY A 453 -2.99 -14.39 -1.54
C GLY A 453 -3.11 -14.55 -3.02
N ASP A 454 -2.44 -13.66 -3.75
CA ASP A 454 -2.62 -13.52 -5.19
C ASP A 454 -1.56 -14.29 -5.99
N MET A 455 -1.90 -15.49 -6.42
CA MET A 455 -1.06 -16.28 -7.32
C MET A 455 -1.24 -15.91 -8.81
N VAL A 456 -2.22 -15.08 -9.15
CA VAL A 456 -2.64 -14.87 -10.54
C VAL A 456 -2.04 -13.59 -11.13
N PHE A 457 -2.30 -12.45 -10.51
CA PHE A 457 -2.01 -11.15 -11.11
C PHE A 457 -0.76 -10.48 -10.50
N TRP A 458 -0.80 -10.17 -9.18
CA TRP A 458 0.27 -9.43 -8.52
C TRP A 458 1.40 -10.32 -7.99
N LYS A 459 1.15 -11.62 -7.81
CA LYS A 459 2.06 -12.60 -7.19
C LYS A 459 2.39 -12.26 -5.72
N GLU A 460 1.47 -11.59 -5.05
CA GLU A 460 1.57 -11.27 -3.64
C GLU A 460 1.24 -12.51 -2.82
N SER A 461 2.21 -13.00 -2.05
CA SER A 461 2.10 -14.28 -1.39
C SER A 461 1.78 -14.14 0.09
N GLY A 462 1.30 -15.22 0.64
CA GLY A 462 1.21 -15.49 2.06
C GLY A 462 -0.18 -15.99 2.47
N ALA A 463 -0.22 -17.18 3.00
CA ALA A 463 -1.36 -17.68 3.75
C ALA A 463 -1.21 -17.24 5.22
N ASN A 464 -2.24 -16.62 5.79
CA ASN A 464 -2.23 -16.30 7.21
C ASN A 464 -2.45 -17.57 8.04
N GLU A 465 -1.59 -17.76 9.05
CA GLU A 465 -1.74 -18.82 10.03
C GLU A 465 -2.34 -18.34 11.36
N PHE A 466 -2.23 -17.04 11.64
CA PHE A 466 -2.88 -16.38 12.76
C PHE A 466 -3.08 -14.89 12.48
N LEU A 467 -4.35 -14.47 12.36
CA LEU A 467 -4.73 -13.08 12.20
C LEU A 467 -5.82 -12.71 13.21
N GLU A 468 -5.61 -11.63 13.96
CA GLU A 468 -6.58 -11.06 14.87
C GLU A 468 -6.97 -9.65 14.42
N ILE A 469 -8.26 -9.42 14.20
CA ILE A 469 -8.87 -8.12 13.86
C ILE A 469 -9.79 -7.77 15.02
N ARG A 470 -9.39 -6.84 15.88
CA ARG A 470 -10.14 -6.55 17.11
C ARG A 470 -10.21 -5.09 17.48
N ASP A 471 -11.28 -4.72 18.17
CA ASP A 471 -11.45 -3.38 18.75
C ASP A 471 -11.32 -2.24 17.72
N ASN A 472 -11.63 -2.50 16.44
CA ASN A 472 -11.64 -1.50 15.37
C ASN A 472 -13.05 -0.92 15.18
N ILE A 473 -13.13 0.28 14.62
CA ILE A 473 -14.35 0.91 14.17
C ILE A 473 -14.36 0.93 12.64
N PHE A 474 -15.36 0.29 12.04
CA PHE A 474 -15.65 0.32 10.61
C PHE A 474 -16.89 1.19 10.39
N ASP A 475 -16.68 2.40 9.84
CA ASP A 475 -17.71 3.43 9.75
C ASP A 475 -18.09 3.68 8.29
N ASN A 476 -19.27 3.23 7.90
CA ASN A 476 -19.82 3.41 6.56
C ASN A 476 -18.82 3.12 5.42
N CYS A 477 -18.06 2.04 5.56
CA CYS A 477 -17.16 1.57 4.52
C CYS A 477 -17.94 1.08 3.29
N MET A 478 -17.27 0.87 2.15
CA MET A 478 -17.87 0.31 0.93
C MET A 478 -18.83 1.27 0.20
N THR A 479 -18.46 2.54 0.09
CA THR A 479 -19.30 3.56 -0.58
C THR A 479 -19.02 3.69 -2.07
N SER A 480 -18.03 2.99 -2.66
CA SER A 480 -17.64 3.14 -4.07
C SER A 480 -18.65 2.64 -5.09
N GLY A 481 -19.48 1.72 -4.80
CA GLY A 481 -20.52 1.10 -5.61
C GLY A 481 -20.52 1.35 -7.12
N SER A 482 -20.92 0.34 -7.89
CA SER A 482 -21.10 0.50 -9.34
C SER A 482 -22.51 1.01 -9.68
N VAL A 483 -22.58 2.07 -10.49
CA VAL A 483 -23.86 2.59 -11.03
C VAL A 483 -24.49 1.65 -12.07
N THR A 484 -23.72 0.73 -12.65
CA THR A 484 -24.14 -0.08 -13.79
C THR A 484 -24.54 -1.52 -13.46
N GLY A 485 -24.26 -2.02 -12.27
CA GLY A 485 -24.53 -3.44 -11.99
C GLY A 485 -24.64 -3.83 -10.52
N GLY A 486 -24.57 -2.90 -9.60
CA GLY A 486 -24.63 -3.19 -8.16
C GLY A 486 -23.41 -3.96 -7.65
N ARG A 487 -22.32 -3.93 -8.38
CA ARG A 487 -21.03 -4.47 -8.00
C ARG A 487 -20.16 -3.34 -7.48
N TRP A 488 -19.38 -3.59 -6.42
CA TRP A 488 -18.42 -2.61 -5.93
C TRP A 488 -17.15 -2.63 -6.77
N GLU A 489 -16.70 -1.46 -7.14
CA GLU A 489 -15.47 -1.32 -7.91
C GLU A 489 -14.23 -1.59 -7.05
N TRP A 490 -14.27 -1.18 -5.77
CA TRP A 490 -13.13 -1.30 -4.87
C TRP A 490 -13.37 -2.23 -3.68
N GLY A 491 -14.40 -3.09 -3.77
CA GLY A 491 -14.61 -4.08 -2.73
C GLY A 491 -15.96 -4.78 -2.73
N GLU A 492 -16.03 -5.91 -2.05
CA GLU A 492 -17.22 -6.77 -1.96
C GLU A 492 -17.75 -6.93 -0.53
N ALA A 493 -16.96 -6.63 0.50
CA ALA A 493 -17.38 -6.63 1.90
C ALA A 493 -16.49 -5.69 2.73
N VAL A 494 -16.93 -5.28 3.91
CA VAL A 494 -16.12 -4.46 4.83
C VAL A 494 -14.81 -5.18 5.18
N ILE A 495 -14.93 -6.47 5.54
CA ILE A 495 -13.79 -7.38 5.68
C ILE A 495 -13.93 -8.47 4.62
N ASP A 496 -12.95 -8.60 3.73
CA ASP A 496 -12.94 -9.57 2.67
C ASP A 496 -11.71 -10.49 2.77
N ILE A 497 -11.93 -11.80 2.87
CA ILE A 497 -10.90 -12.83 2.99
C ILE A 497 -11.06 -13.75 1.79
N THR A 498 -10.38 -13.41 0.68
CA THR A 498 -10.60 -14.05 -0.60
C THR A 498 -9.31 -14.33 -1.36
N PRO A 499 -8.60 -15.42 -1.00
CA PRO A 499 -7.43 -15.82 -1.78
C PRO A 499 -7.82 -16.06 -3.24
N SER A 500 -6.90 -15.78 -4.17
CA SER A 500 -7.10 -16.00 -5.62
C SER A 500 -7.36 -17.47 -5.97
N HIS A 501 -6.94 -18.40 -5.10
CA HIS A 501 -7.27 -19.80 -5.20
C HIS A 501 -8.76 -20.05 -4.85
N ILE A 502 -9.49 -20.68 -5.77
CA ILE A 502 -10.89 -21.04 -5.59
C ILE A 502 -10.98 -22.55 -5.25
N PRO A 503 -11.41 -22.93 -4.03
CA PRO A 503 -11.59 -24.33 -3.67
C PRO A 503 -12.62 -25.02 -4.56
N GLU A 504 -12.29 -26.17 -5.15
CA GLU A 504 -13.21 -26.92 -6.03
C GLU A 504 -14.31 -27.66 -5.25
N THR A 505 -14.02 -28.06 -4.02
CA THR A 505 -14.92 -28.87 -3.20
C THR A 505 -14.96 -28.37 -1.75
N LYS A 506 -15.98 -28.83 -1.00
CA LYS A 506 -16.07 -28.59 0.45
C LYS A 506 -14.95 -29.28 1.25
N ASP A 507 -14.22 -30.23 0.66
CA ASP A 507 -13.15 -31.01 1.29
C ASP A 507 -11.75 -30.48 0.93
N ALA A 508 -11.66 -29.49 0.05
CA ALA A 508 -10.40 -28.83 -0.30
C ALA A 508 -9.73 -28.24 0.95
N PRO A 509 -8.40 -28.36 1.13
CA PRO A 509 -7.72 -27.78 2.28
C PRO A 509 -7.91 -26.26 2.32
N ALA A 510 -7.99 -25.70 3.52
CA ALA A 510 -8.12 -24.27 3.69
C ALA A 510 -6.81 -23.55 3.35
N TYR A 511 -6.90 -22.36 2.77
CA TYR A 511 -5.75 -21.52 2.45
C TYR A 511 -5.28 -20.75 3.69
N HIS A 512 -6.20 -20.06 4.40
CA HIS A 512 -5.91 -19.34 5.63
C HIS A 512 -6.34 -20.14 6.87
N ASN A 513 -5.69 -19.87 8.00
CA ASN A 513 -6.00 -20.48 9.28
C ASN A 513 -6.11 -19.43 10.39
N ASN A 514 -6.90 -19.75 11.44
CA ASN A 514 -7.01 -19.04 12.70
C ASN A 514 -7.21 -17.52 12.53
N ILE A 515 -8.35 -17.14 11.96
CA ILE A 515 -8.74 -15.74 11.80
C ILE A 515 -9.80 -15.39 12.84
N ILE A 516 -9.51 -14.40 13.69
CA ILE A 516 -10.37 -13.94 14.76
C ILE A 516 -10.79 -12.49 14.49
N ILE A 517 -12.10 -12.25 14.36
CA ILE A 517 -12.72 -10.93 14.19
C ILE A 517 -13.53 -10.67 15.46
N ALA A 518 -13.01 -9.86 16.40
CA ALA A 518 -13.55 -9.78 17.74
C ALA A 518 -13.67 -8.36 18.28
N GLY A 519 -14.76 -8.05 18.97
CA GLY A 519 -14.91 -6.78 19.70
C GLY A 519 -14.95 -5.52 18.82
N ASN A 520 -15.12 -5.68 17.51
CA ASN A 520 -15.18 -4.55 16.58
C ASN A 520 -16.56 -3.89 16.57
N GLU A 521 -16.62 -2.60 16.24
CA GLU A 521 -17.85 -1.87 15.97
C GLU A 521 -18.00 -1.65 14.46
N PHE A 522 -19.07 -2.20 13.88
CA PHE A 522 -19.47 -2.01 12.49
C PHE A 522 -20.66 -1.05 12.43
N ARG A 523 -20.46 0.13 11.87
CA ARG A 523 -21.53 1.08 11.54
C ARG A 523 -21.79 0.95 10.04
N VAL A 524 -22.95 0.45 9.64
CA VAL A 524 -23.16 0.03 8.25
C VAL A 524 -24.48 0.49 7.67
N PHE A 525 -24.45 1.00 6.47
CA PHE A 525 -25.64 1.41 5.71
C PHE A 525 -26.16 0.33 4.76
N ASP A 526 -25.33 -0.66 4.39
CA ASP A 526 -25.63 -1.70 3.41
C ASP A 526 -25.40 -3.11 3.99
N TYR A 527 -25.53 -4.15 3.19
CA TYR A 527 -25.59 -5.55 3.63
C TYR A 527 -24.24 -6.16 4.06
N PRO A 528 -23.16 -6.15 3.25
CA PRO A 528 -22.01 -7.03 3.48
C PRO A 528 -21.08 -6.55 4.59
N LEU A 529 -20.91 -7.39 5.61
CA LEU A 529 -19.95 -7.20 6.68
C LEU A 529 -18.66 -8.00 6.42
N LEU A 530 -18.86 -9.30 6.10
CA LEU A 530 -17.77 -10.27 5.96
C LEU A 530 -18.03 -11.17 4.76
N ARG A 531 -17.03 -11.28 3.90
CA ARG A 531 -16.89 -12.35 2.93
C ARG A 531 -15.65 -13.16 3.30
N ALA A 532 -15.76 -14.49 3.36
CA ALA A 532 -14.62 -15.33 3.67
C ALA A 532 -14.63 -16.60 2.81
N ARG A 533 -13.50 -16.86 2.17
CA ARG A 533 -13.22 -18.06 1.37
C ARG A 533 -12.03 -18.81 1.92
N SER A 534 -12.14 -20.14 2.00
CA SER A 534 -11.02 -21.04 2.28
C SER A 534 -10.31 -20.75 3.60
N VAL A 535 -11.07 -20.56 4.68
CA VAL A 535 -10.56 -20.31 6.03
C VAL A 535 -10.91 -21.48 6.95
N ASN A 536 -9.93 -21.98 7.68
CA ASN A 536 -10.11 -22.91 8.78
C ASN A 536 -9.96 -22.20 10.13
N ASN A 537 -10.88 -22.41 11.06
CA ASN A 537 -10.99 -21.74 12.34
C ASN A 537 -11.18 -20.21 12.19
N LEU A 538 -12.36 -19.84 11.70
CA LEU A 538 -12.82 -18.44 11.59
C LEU A 538 -13.75 -18.11 12.74
N GLN A 539 -13.49 -17.05 13.48
CA GLN A 539 -14.31 -16.60 14.59
C GLN A 539 -14.79 -15.17 14.36
N PHE A 540 -16.10 -14.94 14.43
CA PHE A 540 -16.73 -13.61 14.41
C PHE A 540 -17.49 -13.47 15.72
N ILE A 541 -16.85 -12.83 16.71
CA ILE A 541 -17.29 -12.90 18.11
C ILE A 541 -17.28 -11.56 18.83
N GLY A 542 -18.33 -11.29 19.62
CA GLY A 542 -18.40 -10.09 20.48
C GLY A 542 -18.39 -8.78 19.72
N ASN A 543 -18.68 -8.77 18.42
CA ASN A 543 -18.75 -7.55 17.64
C ASN A 543 -20.09 -6.84 17.84
N LYS A 544 -20.09 -5.52 17.66
CA LYS A 544 -21.29 -4.69 17.65
C LYS A 544 -21.57 -4.25 16.21
N VAL A 545 -22.79 -4.48 15.73
CA VAL A 545 -23.21 -4.10 14.37
C VAL A 545 -24.38 -3.14 14.47
N ILE A 546 -24.16 -1.91 14.06
CA ILE A 546 -25.08 -0.79 14.14
C ILE A 546 -25.57 -0.44 12.74
N ARG A 547 -26.88 -0.34 12.56
CA ARG A 547 -27.46 0.19 11.33
C ARG A 547 -27.28 1.70 11.26
N THR A 548 -26.76 2.22 10.14
CA THR A 548 -26.76 3.65 9.80
C THR A 548 -27.70 3.93 8.62
N TYR A 549 -28.07 5.19 8.47
CA TYR A 549 -28.97 5.65 7.41
C TYR A 549 -28.32 6.76 6.56
N ASP A 550 -27.00 6.89 6.65
CA ASP A 550 -26.25 7.96 5.99
C ASP A 550 -26.24 7.80 4.47
N TYR A 551 -26.37 6.54 3.98
CA TYR A 551 -26.41 6.22 2.56
C TYR A 551 -27.50 5.22 2.23
N GLN A 552 -28.01 5.29 0.98
CA GLN A 552 -28.98 4.30 0.50
C GLN A 552 -28.24 2.98 0.16
N PRO A 553 -28.80 1.83 0.56
CA PRO A 553 -28.26 0.53 0.19
C PRO A 553 -28.34 0.29 -1.31
N TYR A 554 -27.27 -0.16 -1.94
CA TYR A 554 -27.19 -0.37 -3.38
C TYR A 554 -26.67 -1.75 -3.79
N THR A 555 -26.05 -2.51 -2.87
CA THR A 555 -25.48 -3.80 -3.20
C THR A 555 -26.52 -4.81 -3.73
N VAL A 556 -26.09 -5.63 -4.70
CA VAL A 556 -26.88 -6.78 -5.16
C VAL A 556 -26.77 -7.99 -4.21
N VAL A 557 -25.71 -8.02 -3.40
CA VAL A 557 -25.44 -9.09 -2.43
C VAL A 557 -26.24 -8.84 -1.14
N LYS A 558 -27.41 -9.44 -1.05
CA LYS A 558 -28.35 -9.25 0.06
C LYS A 558 -28.07 -10.21 1.24
N THR A 559 -26.80 -10.29 1.67
CA THR A 559 -26.37 -11.09 2.82
C THR A 559 -25.29 -10.36 3.60
N ASN A 560 -25.23 -10.55 4.92
CA ASN A 560 -24.26 -9.87 5.77
C ASN A 560 -22.93 -10.63 5.85
N ILE A 561 -23.01 -11.96 5.89
CA ILE A 561 -21.85 -12.84 5.98
C ILE A 561 -21.93 -13.85 4.86
N LEU A 562 -20.94 -13.88 4.00
CA LEU A 562 -20.80 -14.85 2.92
C LEU A 562 -19.60 -15.77 3.20
N LEU A 563 -19.85 -17.06 3.35
CA LEU A 563 -18.84 -18.07 3.66
C LEU A 563 -18.74 -19.09 2.53
N GLU A 564 -17.54 -19.28 1.98
CA GLU A 564 -17.26 -20.30 0.97
C GLU A 564 -16.10 -21.21 1.39
N SER A 565 -16.33 -22.52 1.42
CA SER A 565 -15.31 -23.53 1.76
C SER A 565 -14.57 -23.26 3.08
N CYS A 566 -15.25 -22.61 4.03
CA CYS A 566 -14.73 -22.36 5.38
C CYS A 566 -15.05 -23.55 6.30
N ARG A 567 -14.23 -23.75 7.33
CA ARG A 567 -14.37 -24.81 8.32
C ARG A 567 -14.21 -24.26 9.73
N ASN A 568 -14.80 -24.95 10.71
CA ASN A 568 -14.72 -24.57 12.12
C ASN A 568 -15.06 -23.09 12.34
N VAL A 569 -16.14 -22.63 11.71
CA VAL A 569 -16.59 -21.23 11.82
C VAL A 569 -17.46 -21.07 13.07
N LEU A 570 -17.15 -20.07 13.89
CA LEU A 570 -17.93 -19.68 15.07
C LEU A 570 -18.43 -18.25 14.93
N ILE A 571 -19.75 -18.04 15.06
CA ILE A 571 -20.41 -16.72 15.18
C ILE A 571 -21.11 -16.67 16.53
N ASP A 572 -20.62 -15.80 17.43
CA ASP A 572 -21.01 -15.85 18.83
C ASP A 572 -20.98 -14.48 19.51
N ARG A 573 -21.91 -14.23 20.45
CA ARG A 573 -21.96 -13.06 21.32
C ARG A 573 -21.91 -11.70 20.61
N ASN A 574 -22.31 -11.63 19.34
CA ASN A 574 -22.40 -10.34 18.65
C ASN A 574 -23.69 -9.61 19.03
N GLN A 575 -23.61 -8.30 19.14
CA GLN A 575 -24.78 -7.41 19.31
C GLN A 575 -25.12 -6.84 17.93
N ILE A 576 -26.27 -7.23 17.39
CA ILE A 576 -26.68 -6.89 16.03
C ILE A 576 -28.03 -6.16 16.11
N ASP A 577 -28.09 -4.95 15.55
CA ASP A 577 -29.31 -4.15 15.50
C ASP A 577 -30.46 -4.92 14.84
N GLU A 578 -31.66 -4.77 15.38
CA GLU A 578 -32.84 -5.51 14.91
C GLU A 578 -33.25 -5.15 13.49
N ASP A 579 -32.96 -3.94 13.04
CA ASP A 579 -33.28 -3.41 11.72
C ASP A 579 -32.13 -3.54 10.73
N LEU A 580 -31.01 -4.23 11.09
CA LEU A 580 -29.93 -4.51 10.16
C LEU A 580 -30.47 -5.20 8.90
N LEU A 581 -30.09 -4.69 7.73
CA LEU A 581 -30.50 -5.25 6.46
C LEU A 581 -30.00 -6.68 6.28
N GLY A 582 -30.89 -7.56 5.81
CA GLY A 582 -30.58 -8.94 5.46
C GLY A 582 -30.55 -9.91 6.63
N ARG A 583 -29.88 -9.61 7.73
CA ARG A 583 -29.70 -10.47 8.93
C ARG A 583 -29.48 -11.94 8.58
N SER A 584 -28.49 -12.19 7.72
CA SER A 584 -28.29 -13.51 7.13
C SER A 584 -26.83 -13.88 6.92
N ILE A 585 -26.61 -15.19 6.99
CA ILE A 585 -25.35 -15.86 6.63
C ILE A 585 -25.66 -16.73 5.43
N SER A 586 -24.93 -16.54 4.33
CA SER A 586 -24.99 -17.41 3.16
C SER A 586 -23.78 -18.30 3.12
N THR A 587 -23.98 -19.61 2.89
CA THR A 587 -22.91 -20.60 2.83
C THR A 587 -22.83 -21.25 1.48
N TYR A 588 -21.61 -21.55 1.01
CA TYR A 588 -21.33 -22.29 -0.21
C TYR A 588 -20.18 -23.26 -0.01
N ARG A 589 -20.31 -24.47 -0.55
CA ARG A 589 -19.27 -25.53 -0.39
C ARG A 589 -18.88 -25.79 1.07
N MET A 590 -19.85 -25.77 1.99
CA MET A 590 -19.66 -26.03 3.41
C MET A 590 -20.57 -27.15 3.91
N ARG A 591 -20.16 -27.88 4.95
CA ARG A 591 -21.03 -28.79 5.70
C ARG A 591 -21.77 -27.99 6.78
N LYS A 592 -22.93 -28.48 7.22
CA LYS A 592 -23.64 -27.88 8.37
C LYS A 592 -22.78 -27.88 9.65
N SER A 593 -21.93 -28.90 9.81
CA SER A 593 -21.02 -29.01 10.95
C SER A 593 -19.89 -27.98 10.93
N ASP A 594 -19.58 -27.37 9.78
CA ASP A 594 -18.50 -26.40 9.63
C ASP A 594 -18.86 -25.02 10.17
N LEU A 595 -20.16 -24.77 10.47
CA LEU A 595 -20.65 -23.48 10.98
C LEU A 595 -21.44 -23.68 12.29
N ARG A 596 -21.03 -23.00 13.33
CA ARG A 596 -21.73 -22.85 14.58
C ARG A 596 -22.14 -21.39 14.79
N VAL A 597 -23.45 -21.16 14.92
CA VAL A 597 -24.03 -19.86 15.25
C VAL A 597 -24.73 -20.01 16.61
N SER A 598 -24.32 -19.23 17.60
CA SER A 598 -24.92 -19.28 18.93
C SER A 598 -26.33 -18.72 18.94
N LYS A 599 -27.16 -19.14 19.91
CA LYS A 599 -28.51 -18.62 20.05
C LYS A 599 -28.51 -17.11 20.27
N GLY A 600 -29.53 -16.43 19.78
CA GLY A 600 -29.71 -14.99 20.00
C GLY A 600 -28.95 -14.07 19.04
N GLN A 601 -28.17 -14.60 18.07
CA GLN A 601 -27.46 -13.75 17.09
C GLN A 601 -28.41 -13.07 16.09
N GLY A 602 -29.65 -13.53 15.97
CA GLY A 602 -30.65 -12.94 15.07
C GLY A 602 -30.32 -13.10 13.57
N LEU A 603 -29.36 -13.95 13.22
CA LEU A 603 -28.94 -14.22 11.85
C LEU A 603 -29.54 -15.53 11.33
N SER A 604 -30.16 -15.50 10.15
CA SER A 604 -30.65 -16.69 9.46
C SER A 604 -29.55 -17.32 8.61
N VAL A 605 -29.38 -18.64 8.68
CA VAL A 605 -28.40 -19.37 7.88
C VAL A 605 -29.07 -19.95 6.61
N ARG A 606 -28.47 -19.70 5.45
CA ARG A 606 -28.93 -20.17 4.14
C ARG A 606 -27.80 -20.87 3.38
N ASN A 607 -28.14 -21.86 2.57
CA ASN A 607 -27.18 -22.51 1.68
C ASN A 607 -27.39 -22.02 0.23
N ASP A 608 -27.23 -20.74 0.00
CA ASP A 608 -27.48 -20.05 -1.26
C ASP A 608 -26.28 -19.21 -1.76
N GLY A 609 -25.14 -19.34 -1.08
CA GLY A 609 -23.92 -18.56 -1.38
C GLY A 609 -23.40 -18.72 -2.80
N LYS A 610 -23.70 -19.85 -3.50
CA LYS A 610 -23.38 -20.04 -4.92
C LYS A 610 -23.90 -18.88 -5.79
N LYS A 611 -25.09 -18.36 -5.46
CA LYS A 611 -25.73 -17.25 -6.19
C LYS A 611 -24.86 -15.98 -6.12
N PHE A 612 -24.36 -15.66 -4.92
CA PHE A 612 -23.59 -14.44 -4.67
C PHE A 612 -22.15 -14.58 -5.13
N VAL A 613 -21.49 -15.71 -4.84
CA VAL A 613 -20.12 -15.99 -5.29
C VAL A 613 -20.02 -15.84 -6.82
N LYS A 614 -20.98 -16.39 -7.57
CA LYS A 614 -21.00 -16.26 -9.02
C LYS A 614 -21.18 -14.82 -9.51
N GLN A 615 -21.80 -13.94 -8.71
CA GLN A 615 -21.96 -12.51 -9.04
C GLN A 615 -20.69 -11.71 -8.76
N LEU A 616 -19.85 -12.14 -7.79
CA LEU A 616 -18.65 -11.46 -7.36
C LEU A 616 -17.39 -11.89 -8.14
N GLU A 617 -17.42 -13.02 -8.83
CA GLU A 617 -16.31 -13.54 -9.62
C GLU A 617 -16.49 -13.20 -11.11
N TRP A 618 -15.37 -12.84 -11.75
CA TRP A 618 -15.26 -12.55 -13.20
C TRP A 618 -15.07 -13.84 -14.00
#